data_d731b8bb095ae3b65b0d8ac68a7e988b
#
_entry.id   d731b8bb095ae3b65b0d8ac68a7e988b
#
_cell.length_a   1.000
_cell.length_b   1.000
_cell.length_c   1.000
_cell.angle_alpha   90.00
_cell.angle_beta   90.00
_cell.angle_gamma   90.00
#
_symmetry.space_group_name_H-M   'P 1'
#
loop_
_entity.id
_entity.type
_entity.pdbx_description
1 polymer ?
#
loop_
_entity_poly.entity_id
_entity_poly.type
_entity_poly.pdbx_seq_one_letter_code
_entity_poly.pdbx_strand_id
1 'polypeptide(L)'
;SFMNNLQSGQSLTNSTWDDASEKIMSMNGVRGHLSESVMEQILSSYSPHEREMRRYGRPSIGSGLVFPLGEEKVMIDPIHIEDHWPRIAAIDFGWDHPTAVIWAAIDREEEMFYIYDCYRASKASPSVHAEIIRSRPHFIPIVYPHDGNRRDSMGNPGLADQYRSLGCNFLLEHFTNPPALGAIKGSNSIEEGLMAMLQAVENDKFKVFSTLSDWFEEFRMYHRKDNKVVPIRDDLMSATRYAFQSQRFAVAGEDPEWTKDVEYRNYGII
;
A
#
# COMPACT_ATOMS: atom_id res chain seq x y z
N SER A 1 -9.49 -15.18 -4.58
CA SER A 1 -8.35 -16.05 -4.26
C SER A 1 -8.83 -17.43 -3.86
N PHE A 2 -8.15 -18.48 -4.31
CA PHE A 2 -8.45 -19.87 -3.92
C PHE A 2 -8.37 -20.05 -2.39
N MET A 3 -7.52 -19.25 -1.72
CA MET A 3 -7.32 -19.29 -0.28
C MET A 3 -8.52 -18.78 0.54
N ASN A 4 -9.32 -17.85 -0.01
CA ASN A 4 -10.44 -17.23 0.71
C ASN A 4 -11.82 -17.81 0.38
N ASN A 5 -11.91 -18.81 -0.51
CA ASN A 5 -13.17 -19.42 -0.97
C ASN A 5 -13.22 -20.93 -0.73
N LEU A 6 -12.73 -21.39 0.43
CA LEU A 6 -12.85 -22.81 0.79
C LEU A 6 -14.31 -23.13 1.07
N GLN A 7 -14.84 -24.13 0.36
CA GLN A 7 -16.18 -24.69 0.62
C GLN A 7 -16.13 -25.60 1.86
N SER A 8 -17.29 -25.80 2.48
CA SER A 8 -17.42 -26.74 3.61
C SER A 8 -16.85 -28.12 3.25
N GLY A 9 -15.89 -28.60 4.02
CA GLY A 9 -15.17 -29.84 3.79
C GLY A 9 -13.84 -29.73 3.04
N GLN A 10 -13.47 -28.53 2.59
CA GLN A 10 -12.14 -28.27 2.03
C GLN A 10 -11.20 -27.71 3.10
N SER A 11 -9.97 -28.20 3.14
CA SER A 11 -8.89 -27.64 3.96
C SER A 11 -7.74 -27.20 3.08
N LEU A 12 -7.13 -26.05 3.41
CA LEU A 12 -5.90 -25.61 2.79
C LEU A 12 -4.74 -25.94 3.75
N THR A 13 -3.83 -26.77 3.29
CA THR A 13 -2.57 -27.01 4.00
C THR A 13 -1.46 -26.31 3.23
N ASN A 14 -0.83 -25.31 3.84
CA ASN A 14 0.37 -24.70 3.30
C ASN A 14 1.58 -25.42 3.87
N SER A 15 2.41 -26.01 3.01
CA SER A 15 3.65 -26.66 3.39
C SER A 15 4.81 -25.81 2.94
N THR A 16 5.70 -25.51 3.86
CA THR A 16 6.91 -24.71 3.62
C THR A 16 8.16 -25.59 3.62
N TRP A 17 9.27 -25.08 3.12
CA TRP A 17 10.55 -25.78 3.23
C TRP A 17 11.03 -25.92 4.66
N ASP A 18 10.60 -24.98 5.53
CA ASP A 18 10.93 -25.08 6.96
C ASP A 18 10.29 -26.32 7.59
N ASP A 19 9.14 -26.76 7.09
CA ASP A 19 8.50 -28.03 7.51
C ASP A 19 9.33 -29.26 7.09
N ALA A 20 10.16 -29.14 6.07
CA ALA A 20 11.08 -30.19 5.62
C ALA A 20 12.44 -30.15 6.34
N SER A 21 12.69 -29.14 7.18
CA SER A 21 13.92 -28.95 7.93
C SER A 21 14.12 -30.06 8.97
N GLU A 22 15.33 -30.60 9.06
CA GLU A 22 15.71 -31.56 10.10
C GLU A 22 15.56 -31.05 11.53
N LYS A 23 15.50 -29.71 11.73
CA LYS A 23 15.30 -29.06 13.02
C LYS A 23 13.84 -29.01 13.45
N ILE A 24 12.90 -29.21 12.54
CA ILE A 24 11.45 -29.09 12.80
C ILE A 24 10.83 -30.48 12.82
N MET A 25 10.07 -30.75 13.85
CA MET A 25 9.24 -31.95 13.94
C MET A 25 7.82 -31.62 13.54
N SER A 26 7.28 -32.28 12.53
CA SER A 26 5.90 -32.10 12.12
C SER A 26 4.90 -32.45 13.26
N MET A 27 3.64 -31.99 13.13
CA MET A 27 2.56 -32.35 14.09
C MET A 27 2.39 -33.87 14.24
N ASN A 28 2.79 -34.66 13.25
CA ASN A 28 2.72 -36.13 13.26
C ASN A 28 4.00 -36.79 13.81
N GLY A 29 4.93 -36.02 14.40
CA GLY A 29 6.17 -36.55 14.98
C GLY A 29 7.23 -36.98 13.96
N VAL A 30 7.08 -36.63 12.70
CA VAL A 30 8.05 -36.92 11.65
C VAL A 30 9.03 -35.73 11.53
N ARG A 31 10.32 -36.02 11.65
CA ARG A 31 11.38 -35.01 11.47
C ARG A 31 11.63 -34.79 9.99
N GLY A 32 11.82 -33.55 9.58
CA GLY A 32 12.25 -33.22 8.22
C GLY A 32 13.61 -33.82 7.90
N HIS A 33 13.97 -33.84 6.62
CA HIS A 33 15.16 -34.53 6.09
C HIS A 33 16.15 -33.58 5.41
N LEU A 34 15.84 -32.29 5.36
CA LEU A 34 16.72 -31.29 4.75
C LEU A 34 17.52 -30.53 5.80
N SER A 35 18.84 -30.55 5.68
CA SER A 35 19.69 -29.68 6.48
C SER A 35 19.59 -28.23 5.99
N GLU A 36 19.81 -27.28 6.90
CA GLU A 36 19.72 -25.84 6.59
C GLU A 36 20.71 -25.45 5.48
N SER A 37 21.92 -26.02 5.50
CA SER A 37 22.95 -25.78 4.47
C SER A 37 22.51 -26.27 3.08
N VAL A 38 21.83 -27.39 2.99
CA VAL A 38 21.30 -27.94 1.74
C VAL A 38 20.14 -27.05 1.25
N MET A 39 19.26 -26.62 2.17
CA MET A 39 18.17 -25.70 1.82
C MET A 39 18.71 -24.37 1.28
N GLU A 40 19.70 -23.77 1.94
CA GLU A 40 20.32 -22.53 1.47
C GLU A 40 21.03 -22.72 0.12
N GLN A 41 21.74 -23.82 -0.07
CA GLN A 41 22.41 -24.12 -1.34
C GLN A 41 21.40 -24.24 -2.48
N ILE A 42 20.28 -24.94 -2.27
CA ILE A 42 19.23 -25.07 -3.28
C ILE A 42 18.57 -23.72 -3.53
N LEU A 43 18.22 -22.98 -2.47
CA LEU A 43 17.60 -21.66 -2.59
C LEU A 43 18.53 -20.65 -3.27
N SER A 44 19.84 -20.73 -3.07
CA SER A 44 20.80 -19.81 -3.71
C SER A 44 20.84 -19.94 -5.24
N SER A 45 20.42 -21.08 -5.78
CA SER A 45 20.33 -21.30 -7.24
C SER A 45 19.12 -20.60 -7.89
N TYR A 46 18.16 -20.13 -7.09
CA TYR A 46 16.98 -19.42 -7.56
C TYR A 46 17.15 -17.91 -7.46
N SER A 47 16.39 -17.18 -8.30
CA SER A 47 16.29 -15.71 -8.16
C SER A 47 15.64 -15.33 -6.83
N PRO A 48 15.90 -14.12 -6.30
CA PRO A 48 15.39 -13.70 -4.98
C PRO A 48 13.88 -13.92 -4.80
N HIS A 49 13.07 -13.57 -5.79
CA HIS A 49 11.61 -13.74 -5.76
C HIS A 49 11.16 -15.21 -5.82
N GLU A 50 11.91 -16.09 -6.51
CA GLU A 50 11.62 -17.52 -6.54
C GLU A 50 11.98 -18.21 -5.22
N ARG A 51 12.96 -17.69 -4.49
CA ARG A 51 13.36 -18.23 -3.18
C ARG A 51 12.21 -18.18 -2.18
N GLU A 52 11.54 -17.03 -2.09
CA GLU A 52 10.38 -16.87 -1.21
C GLU A 52 9.21 -17.77 -1.59
N MET A 53 8.86 -17.80 -2.87
CA MET A 53 7.81 -18.68 -3.36
C MET A 53 8.06 -20.14 -2.98
N ARG A 54 9.29 -20.61 -3.18
CA ARG A 54 9.65 -21.99 -2.89
C ARG A 54 9.79 -22.27 -1.41
N ARG A 55 10.42 -21.35 -0.65
CA ARG A 55 10.64 -21.52 0.79
C ARG A 55 9.34 -21.56 1.57
N TYR A 56 8.41 -20.66 1.28
CA TYR A 56 7.20 -20.47 2.08
C TYR A 56 5.92 -20.94 1.39
N GLY A 57 6.01 -21.55 0.19
CA GLY A 57 4.84 -22.00 -0.57
C GLY A 57 3.88 -20.86 -0.96
N ARG A 58 4.39 -19.62 -1.01
CA ARG A 58 3.57 -18.44 -1.33
C ARG A 58 3.50 -18.26 -2.84
N PRO A 59 2.28 -18.16 -3.43
CA PRO A 59 2.15 -17.89 -4.86
C PRO A 59 2.84 -16.57 -5.23
N SER A 60 3.72 -16.61 -6.21
CA SER A 60 4.40 -15.44 -6.77
C SER A 60 4.52 -15.63 -8.28
N ILE A 61 4.55 -14.55 -9.03
CA ILE A 61 4.80 -14.58 -10.47
C ILE A 61 6.30 -14.37 -10.68
N GLY A 62 6.98 -15.38 -11.23
CA GLY A 62 8.44 -15.42 -11.33
C GLY A 62 9.05 -14.26 -12.14
N SER A 63 9.13 -14.38 -13.45
CA SER A 63 9.66 -13.30 -14.31
C SER A 63 8.63 -12.24 -14.60
N GLY A 64 9.04 -10.97 -14.57
CA GLY A 64 8.17 -9.84 -14.90
C GLY A 64 7.53 -9.13 -13.71
N LEU A 65 7.97 -9.40 -12.48
CA LEU A 65 7.54 -8.61 -11.33
C LEU A 65 7.82 -7.12 -11.54
N VAL A 66 6.89 -6.27 -11.12
CA VAL A 66 7.09 -4.81 -11.14
C VAL A 66 8.17 -4.42 -10.14
N PHE A 67 8.13 -5.03 -8.95
CA PHE A 67 9.16 -4.88 -7.93
C PHE A 67 9.92 -6.21 -7.81
N PRO A 68 11.07 -6.36 -8.47
CA PRO A 68 11.86 -7.60 -8.46
C PRO A 68 12.70 -7.72 -7.17
N LEU A 69 12.10 -7.38 -6.04
CA LEU A 69 12.71 -7.37 -4.71
C LEU A 69 11.87 -8.25 -3.77
N GLY A 70 12.51 -8.84 -2.78
CA GLY A 70 11.81 -9.57 -1.74
C GLY A 70 10.99 -8.63 -0.83
N GLU A 71 9.91 -9.12 -0.26
CA GLU A 71 9.06 -8.32 0.64
C GLU A 71 9.79 -7.89 1.92
N GLU A 72 10.84 -8.61 2.33
CA GLU A 72 11.71 -8.24 3.46
C GLU A 72 12.39 -6.87 3.27
N LYS A 73 12.55 -6.42 2.02
CA LYS A 73 13.14 -5.12 1.71
C LYS A 73 12.19 -3.96 2.10
N VAL A 74 10.89 -4.19 2.00
CA VAL A 74 9.86 -3.18 2.29
C VAL A 74 9.17 -3.43 3.64
N MET A 75 9.22 -4.64 4.18
CA MET A 75 8.52 -5.02 5.40
C MET A 75 9.22 -4.45 6.64
N ILE A 76 8.41 -3.94 7.57
CA ILE A 76 8.85 -3.52 8.90
C ILE A 76 7.78 -3.89 9.92
N ASP A 77 8.18 -4.21 11.14
CA ASP A 77 7.22 -4.34 12.24
C ASP A 77 6.57 -2.99 12.54
N PRO A 78 5.30 -2.98 12.96
CA PRO A 78 4.61 -1.74 13.28
C PRO A 78 5.39 -0.89 14.28
N ILE A 79 5.62 0.37 13.92
CA ILE A 79 6.23 1.38 14.78
C ILE A 79 5.18 2.42 15.17
N HIS A 80 5.47 3.22 16.17
CA HIS A 80 4.67 4.39 16.49
C HIS A 80 4.77 5.42 15.35
N ILE A 81 3.63 5.90 14.86
CA ILE A 81 3.57 7.00 13.88
C ILE A 81 3.46 8.30 14.67
N GLU A 82 4.52 9.10 14.60
CA GLU A 82 4.60 10.36 15.32
C GLU A 82 3.51 11.34 14.86
N ASP A 83 2.96 12.13 15.77
CA ASP A 83 1.85 13.04 15.48
C ASP A 83 2.26 14.14 14.49
N HIS A 84 3.51 14.57 14.53
CA HIS A 84 4.06 15.58 13.63
C HIS A 84 4.40 15.06 12.22
N TRP A 85 4.40 13.74 12.01
CA TRP A 85 4.61 13.20 10.67
C TRP A 85 3.41 13.46 9.78
N PRO A 86 3.61 14.12 8.63
CA PRO A 86 2.53 14.32 7.68
C PRO A 86 1.93 12.99 7.21
N ARG A 87 0.62 12.96 7.11
CA ARG A 87 -0.16 11.77 6.71
C ARG A 87 -0.92 12.04 5.43
N ILE A 88 -1.10 11.01 4.64
CA ILE A 88 -1.86 11.04 3.40
C ILE A 88 -2.56 9.69 3.23
N ALA A 89 -3.70 9.71 2.60
CA ALA A 89 -4.38 8.50 2.14
C ALA A 89 -4.59 8.57 0.63
N ALA A 90 -4.76 7.42 0.02
CA ALA A 90 -5.17 7.36 -1.37
C ALA A 90 -6.15 6.21 -1.60
N ILE A 91 -7.07 6.42 -2.52
CA ILE A 91 -8.08 5.44 -2.90
C ILE A 91 -7.95 5.07 -4.37
N ASP A 92 -8.15 3.80 -4.67
CA ASP A 92 -8.47 3.33 -6.03
C ASP A 92 -9.90 2.79 -6.02
N PHE A 93 -10.71 3.25 -6.97
CA PHE A 93 -12.13 2.92 -6.99
C PHE A 93 -12.38 1.62 -7.73
N GLY A 94 -13.23 0.77 -7.17
CA GLY A 94 -13.67 -0.46 -7.79
C GLY A 94 -15.09 -0.84 -7.37
N TRP A 95 -15.70 -1.77 -8.10
CA TRP A 95 -16.96 -2.42 -7.74
C TRP A 95 -16.78 -3.94 -7.78
N ASP A 96 -16.58 -4.52 -8.96
CA ASP A 96 -16.22 -5.95 -9.10
C ASP A 96 -14.77 -6.19 -8.69
N HIS A 97 -13.86 -5.28 -9.08
CA HIS A 97 -12.57 -5.09 -8.43
C HIS A 97 -12.77 -4.40 -7.08
N PRO A 98 -11.91 -4.64 -6.09
CA PRO A 98 -12.04 -3.98 -4.81
C PRO A 98 -11.86 -2.45 -4.92
N THR A 99 -12.64 -1.68 -4.17
CA THR A 99 -12.19 -0.35 -3.76
C THR A 99 -11.09 -0.54 -2.74
N ALA A 100 -9.93 0.05 -2.98
CA ALA A 100 -8.75 -0.06 -2.14
C ALA A 100 -8.34 1.31 -1.58
N VAL A 101 -7.97 1.34 -0.32
CA VAL A 101 -7.46 2.55 0.35
C VAL A 101 -6.20 2.20 1.10
N ILE A 102 -5.20 3.07 1.02
CA ILE A 102 -4.01 3.01 1.88
C ILE A 102 -3.89 4.29 2.70
N TRP A 103 -3.25 4.18 3.85
CA TRP A 103 -2.83 5.31 4.68
C TRP A 103 -1.33 5.26 4.87
N ALA A 104 -0.68 6.40 4.65
CA ALA A 104 0.76 6.54 4.76
C ALA A 104 1.15 7.73 5.65
N ALA A 105 2.29 7.60 6.30
CA ALA A 105 2.95 8.65 7.05
C ALA A 105 4.34 8.90 6.46
N ILE A 106 4.81 10.14 6.58
CA ILE A 106 6.08 10.57 6.01
C ILE A 106 6.96 11.14 7.12
N ASP A 107 8.06 10.47 7.38
CA ASP A 107 9.14 11.06 8.15
C ASP A 107 9.98 11.91 7.20
N ARG A 108 9.87 13.23 7.34
CA ARG A 108 10.60 14.18 6.48
C ARG A 108 12.08 14.32 6.84
N GLU A 109 12.46 14.00 8.06
CA GLU A 109 13.84 14.08 8.52
C GLU A 109 14.66 12.94 7.91
N GLU A 110 14.11 11.73 7.95
CA GLU A 110 14.73 10.54 7.38
C GLU A 110 14.30 10.27 5.93
N GLU A 111 13.45 11.11 5.34
CA GLU A 111 12.85 10.94 4.00
C GLU A 111 12.16 9.58 3.83
N MET A 112 11.53 9.07 4.89
CA MET A 112 10.91 7.75 4.92
C MET A 112 9.42 7.85 4.62
N PHE A 113 8.93 6.93 3.79
CA PHE A 113 7.51 6.73 3.51
C PHE A 113 7.03 5.42 4.13
N TYR A 114 6.09 5.50 5.06
CA TYR A 114 5.54 4.34 5.77
C TYR A 114 4.09 4.11 5.37
N ILE A 115 3.74 2.93 4.86
CA ILE A 115 2.34 2.49 4.79
C ILE A 115 2.01 1.80 6.10
N TYR A 116 1.10 2.37 6.87
CA TYR A 116 0.76 1.87 8.21
C TYR A 116 -0.64 1.25 8.29
N ASP A 117 -1.51 1.48 7.29
CA ASP A 117 -2.86 0.90 7.24
C ASP A 117 -3.32 0.73 5.79
N CYS A 118 -4.17 -0.26 5.56
CA CYS A 118 -4.82 -0.47 4.27
C CYS A 118 -6.21 -1.09 4.44
N TYR A 119 -7.04 -0.89 3.44
CA TYR A 119 -8.37 -1.45 3.36
C TYR A 119 -8.70 -1.80 1.91
N ARG A 120 -9.38 -2.92 1.69
CA ARG A 120 -9.97 -3.24 0.39
C ARG A 120 -11.29 -4.00 0.56
N ALA A 121 -12.27 -3.69 -0.27
CA ALA A 121 -13.53 -4.43 -0.35
C ALA A 121 -14.18 -4.28 -1.72
N SER A 122 -14.76 -5.37 -2.21
CA SER A 122 -15.56 -5.39 -3.45
C SER A 122 -17.04 -5.32 -3.13
N LYS A 123 -17.84 -4.87 -4.09
CA LYS A 123 -19.31 -4.89 -4.04
C LYS A 123 -19.91 -4.18 -2.81
N ALA A 124 -19.23 -3.16 -2.33
CA ALA A 124 -19.70 -2.30 -1.26
C ALA A 124 -20.01 -0.89 -1.78
N SER A 125 -21.01 -0.22 -1.19
CA SER A 125 -21.40 1.13 -1.61
C SER A 125 -20.41 2.17 -1.11
N PRO A 126 -20.36 3.37 -1.74
CA PRO A 126 -19.53 4.48 -1.25
C PRO A 126 -19.76 4.83 0.21
N SER A 127 -20.99 4.66 0.73
CA SER A 127 -21.30 4.91 2.14
C SER A 127 -20.57 3.97 3.09
N VAL A 128 -20.45 2.69 2.73
CA VAL A 128 -19.70 1.69 3.53
C VAL A 128 -18.21 2.03 3.55
N HIS A 129 -17.63 2.33 2.39
CA HIS A 129 -16.23 2.74 2.33
C HIS A 129 -15.97 4.05 3.09
N ALA A 130 -16.88 5.02 2.96
CA ALA A 130 -16.80 6.30 3.66
C ALA A 130 -16.81 6.14 5.18
N GLU A 131 -17.58 5.18 5.72
CA GLU A 131 -17.58 4.87 7.15
C GLU A 131 -16.20 4.40 7.62
N ILE A 132 -15.59 3.48 6.87
CA ILE A 132 -14.23 3.00 7.16
C ILE A 132 -13.21 4.14 7.06
N ILE A 133 -13.30 4.99 6.04
CA ILE A 133 -12.40 6.12 5.86
C ILE A 133 -12.53 7.11 7.04
N ARG A 134 -13.74 7.45 7.44
CA ARG A 134 -14.00 8.38 8.54
C ARG A 134 -13.66 7.84 9.93
N SER A 135 -13.41 6.54 10.06
CA SER A 135 -12.89 5.98 11.32
C SER A 135 -11.40 6.31 11.53
N ARG A 136 -10.75 6.95 10.57
CA ARG A 136 -9.36 7.47 10.66
C ARG A 136 -9.42 9.00 10.86
N PRO A 137 -8.31 9.61 11.32
CA PRO A 137 -8.26 11.05 11.55
C PRO A 137 -8.69 11.87 10.34
N HIS A 138 -9.64 12.77 10.54
CA HIS A 138 -10.27 13.55 9.46
C HIS A 138 -9.31 14.50 8.74
N PHE A 139 -8.24 14.94 9.38
CA PHE A 139 -7.28 15.84 8.77
C PHE A 139 -6.50 15.20 7.60
N ILE A 140 -6.45 13.85 7.52
CA ILE A 140 -5.70 13.14 6.48
C ILE A 140 -6.35 13.38 5.12
N PRO A 141 -5.66 14.04 4.17
CA PRO A 141 -6.17 14.24 2.82
C PRO A 141 -6.17 12.94 2.04
N ILE A 142 -7.17 12.77 1.18
CA ILE A 142 -7.36 11.55 0.37
C ILE A 142 -7.18 11.90 -1.10
N VAL A 143 -6.20 11.23 -1.71
CA VAL A 143 -5.92 11.31 -3.14
C VAL A 143 -6.76 10.27 -3.88
N TYR A 144 -7.22 10.59 -5.08
CA TYR A 144 -8.07 9.73 -5.88
C TYR A 144 -7.72 9.83 -7.38
N PRO A 145 -7.97 8.78 -8.19
CA PRO A 145 -7.67 8.78 -9.62
C PRO A 145 -8.61 9.70 -10.41
N HIS A 146 -8.23 10.00 -11.66
CA HIS A 146 -8.91 10.96 -12.53
C HIS A 146 -10.36 10.59 -12.87
N ASP A 147 -10.72 9.33 -12.85
CA ASP A 147 -12.09 8.84 -13.08
C ASP A 147 -13.05 9.16 -11.95
N GLY A 148 -12.53 9.43 -10.74
CA GLY A 148 -13.34 9.88 -9.60
C GLY A 148 -14.13 11.18 -9.84
N ASN A 149 -13.73 11.99 -10.80
CA ASN A 149 -14.44 13.21 -11.20
C ASN A 149 -15.48 12.98 -12.33
N ARG A 150 -15.56 11.78 -12.87
CA ARG A 150 -16.50 11.48 -13.96
C ARG A 150 -17.94 11.55 -13.45
N ARG A 151 -18.72 12.43 -14.07
CA ARG A 151 -20.18 12.39 -13.93
C ARG A 151 -20.73 11.25 -14.77
N ASP A 152 -21.76 10.61 -14.30
CA ASP A 152 -22.45 9.61 -15.11
C ASP A 152 -23.25 10.26 -16.27
N SER A 153 -23.82 9.44 -17.15
CA SER A 153 -24.63 9.90 -18.29
C SER A 153 -25.92 10.65 -17.90
N MET A 154 -26.32 10.54 -16.63
CA MET A 154 -27.48 11.23 -16.05
C MET A 154 -27.08 12.55 -15.35
N GLY A 155 -25.78 12.90 -15.34
CA GLY A 155 -25.25 14.10 -14.69
C GLY A 155 -25.06 13.97 -13.18
N ASN A 156 -25.16 12.79 -12.60
CA ASN A 156 -24.89 12.57 -11.18
C ASN A 156 -23.45 12.94 -10.81
N PRO A 157 -23.19 13.38 -9.57
CA PRO A 157 -21.86 13.72 -9.10
C PRO A 157 -20.87 12.56 -9.26
N GLY A 158 -19.62 12.87 -9.59
CA GLY A 158 -18.54 11.90 -9.61
C GLY A 158 -18.33 11.24 -8.24
N LEU A 159 -17.65 10.10 -8.22
CA LEU A 159 -17.39 9.36 -6.98
C LEU A 159 -16.70 10.22 -5.92
N ALA A 160 -15.72 11.03 -6.31
CA ALA A 160 -15.03 11.92 -5.38
C ALA A 160 -15.98 12.91 -4.68
N ASP A 161 -16.96 13.48 -5.43
CA ASP A 161 -17.96 14.38 -4.85
C ASP A 161 -18.92 13.64 -3.92
N GLN A 162 -19.28 12.39 -4.24
CA GLN A 162 -20.08 11.54 -3.36
C GLN A 162 -19.37 11.30 -2.03
N TYR A 163 -18.08 10.94 -2.05
CA TYR A 163 -17.29 10.72 -0.83
C TYR A 163 -17.13 12.02 -0.03
N ARG A 164 -16.93 13.19 -0.68
CA ARG A 164 -16.92 14.49 0.00
C ARG A 164 -18.25 14.77 0.69
N SER A 165 -19.37 14.51 0.02
CA SER A 165 -20.71 14.68 0.62
C SER A 165 -20.96 13.75 1.81
N LEU A 166 -20.27 12.61 1.85
CA LEU A 166 -20.25 11.67 2.97
C LEU A 166 -19.25 12.07 4.07
N GLY A 167 -18.58 13.21 3.95
CA GLY A 167 -17.67 13.76 4.96
C GLY A 167 -16.24 13.20 4.89
N CYS A 168 -15.80 12.66 3.76
CA CYS A 168 -14.42 12.26 3.56
C CYS A 168 -13.57 13.42 3.04
N ASN A 169 -12.33 13.55 3.52
CA ASN A 169 -11.43 14.66 3.20
C ASN A 169 -10.71 14.43 1.86
N PHE A 170 -11.45 14.32 0.76
CA PHE A 170 -10.89 14.16 -0.57
C PHE A 170 -10.30 15.48 -1.09
N LEU A 171 -9.11 15.42 -1.70
CA LEU A 171 -8.54 16.57 -2.38
C LEU A 171 -9.48 17.10 -3.46
N LEU A 172 -9.39 18.40 -3.78
CA LEU A 172 -10.23 19.02 -4.81
C LEU A 172 -9.85 18.51 -6.21
N GLU A 173 -8.57 18.26 -6.45
CA GLU A 173 -8.05 17.78 -7.71
C GLU A 173 -7.71 16.29 -7.63
N HIS A 174 -7.92 15.59 -8.74
CA HIS A 174 -7.51 14.20 -8.87
C HIS A 174 -6.00 14.04 -8.94
N PHE A 175 -5.53 12.82 -8.74
CA PHE A 175 -4.13 12.46 -8.83
C PHE A 175 -3.49 12.83 -10.18
N THR A 176 -2.29 13.39 -10.10
CA THR A 176 -1.31 13.45 -11.18
C THR A 176 0.09 13.25 -10.60
N ASN A 177 1.00 12.65 -11.36
CA ASN A 177 2.42 12.67 -10.98
C ASN A 177 2.90 14.11 -10.81
N PRO A 178 3.97 14.36 -10.05
CA PRO A 178 4.58 15.69 -9.98
C PRO A 178 4.95 16.17 -11.39
N PRO A 179 4.77 17.48 -11.71
CA PRO A 179 5.19 18.01 -12.97
C PRO A 179 6.71 17.85 -13.16
N ALA A 180 7.14 17.41 -14.35
CA ALA A 180 8.55 17.45 -14.71
C ALA A 180 9.06 18.91 -14.74
N LEU A 181 10.37 19.09 -14.67
CA LEU A 181 10.98 20.42 -14.71
C LEU A 181 10.54 21.18 -15.96
N GLY A 182 9.90 22.33 -15.77
CA GLY A 182 9.37 23.16 -16.85
C GLY A 182 7.96 22.76 -17.36
N ALA A 183 7.35 21.70 -16.84
CA ALA A 183 5.97 21.34 -17.14
C ALA A 183 4.98 22.02 -16.18
N ILE A 184 3.82 22.45 -16.70
CA ILE A 184 2.75 23.07 -15.91
C ILE A 184 1.87 22.01 -15.23
N LYS A 185 1.73 20.84 -15.84
CA LYS A 185 0.89 19.75 -15.33
C LYS A 185 1.68 18.46 -15.22
N GLY A 186 1.35 17.67 -14.21
CA GLY A 186 1.87 16.33 -14.05
C GLY A 186 1.26 15.34 -15.04
N SER A 187 1.93 14.21 -15.25
CA SER A 187 1.47 13.11 -16.08
C SER A 187 0.59 12.13 -15.28
N ASN A 188 -0.13 11.26 -16.00
CA ASN A 188 -0.81 10.09 -15.41
C ASN A 188 -0.05 8.79 -15.71
N SER A 189 1.24 8.87 -16.07
CA SER A 189 2.06 7.71 -16.39
C SER A 189 2.19 6.77 -15.20
N ILE A 190 1.81 5.51 -15.39
CA ILE A 190 1.98 4.47 -14.37
C ILE A 190 3.47 4.20 -14.17
N GLU A 191 4.23 4.12 -15.25
CA GLU A 191 5.67 3.78 -15.22
C GLU A 191 6.50 4.79 -14.43
N GLU A 192 6.22 6.08 -14.59
CA GLU A 192 6.91 7.13 -13.86
C GLU A 192 6.73 6.97 -12.34
N GLY A 193 5.50 6.69 -11.90
CA GLY A 193 5.22 6.43 -10.49
C GLY A 193 5.88 5.16 -9.96
N LEU A 194 5.87 4.08 -10.75
CA LEU A 194 6.48 2.82 -10.36
C LEU A 194 8.01 2.89 -10.29
N MET A 195 8.64 3.62 -11.21
CA MET A 195 10.10 3.83 -11.17
C MET A 195 10.50 4.63 -9.92
N ALA A 196 9.75 5.67 -9.55
CA ALA A 196 10.01 6.43 -8.34
C ALA A 196 9.83 5.57 -7.06
N MET A 197 8.79 4.73 -7.01
CA MET A 197 8.60 3.78 -5.90
C MET A 197 9.74 2.78 -5.82
N LEU A 198 10.13 2.17 -6.95
CA LEU A 198 11.24 1.20 -6.99
C LEU A 198 12.53 1.83 -6.47
N GLN A 199 12.85 3.04 -6.90
CA GLN A 199 14.02 3.79 -6.42
C GLN A 199 13.95 4.03 -4.90
N ALA A 200 12.78 4.37 -4.36
CA ALA A 200 12.62 4.55 -2.92
C ALA A 200 12.81 3.23 -2.15
N VAL A 201 12.30 2.11 -2.68
CA VAL A 201 12.52 0.78 -2.08
C VAL A 201 13.99 0.38 -2.12
N GLU A 202 14.69 0.60 -3.24
CA GLU A 202 16.12 0.29 -3.38
C GLU A 202 16.98 1.11 -2.40
N ASN A 203 16.59 2.35 -2.13
CA ASN A 203 17.26 3.26 -1.20
C ASN A 203 16.82 3.11 0.26
N ASP A 204 16.02 2.10 0.60
CA ASP A 204 15.44 1.87 1.94
C ASP A 204 14.56 3.02 2.46
N LYS A 205 13.98 3.82 1.56
CA LYS A 205 13.11 4.96 1.88
C LYS A 205 11.60 4.65 1.81
N PHE A 206 11.24 3.38 1.68
CA PHE A 206 9.85 2.95 1.56
C PHE A 206 9.63 1.69 2.43
N LYS A 207 8.71 1.78 3.38
CA LYS A 207 8.39 0.69 4.31
C LYS A 207 6.89 0.47 4.45
N VAL A 208 6.52 -0.76 4.74
CA VAL A 208 5.13 -1.22 4.92
C VAL A 208 5.04 -2.06 6.18
N PHE A 209 4.04 -1.82 7.01
CA PHE A 209 3.85 -2.58 8.23
C PHE A 209 3.54 -4.04 7.95
N SER A 210 4.24 -4.94 8.63
CA SER A 210 4.15 -6.40 8.46
C SER A 210 2.74 -6.96 8.67
N THR A 211 1.87 -6.22 9.34
CA THR A 211 0.46 -6.57 9.59
C THR A 211 -0.44 -6.44 8.36
N LEU A 212 0.01 -5.77 7.29
CA LEU A 212 -0.80 -5.46 6.11
C LEU A 212 -0.76 -6.60 5.08
N SER A 213 -1.28 -7.76 5.45
CA SER A 213 -1.24 -9.00 4.65
C SER A 213 -1.85 -8.84 3.25
N ASP A 214 -2.92 -8.05 3.11
CA ASP A 214 -3.59 -7.79 1.83
C ASP A 214 -2.69 -6.99 0.89
N TRP A 215 -1.94 -6.03 1.41
CA TRP A 215 -0.98 -5.25 0.64
C TRP A 215 0.16 -6.14 0.12
N PHE A 216 0.71 -7.01 0.99
CA PHE A 216 1.77 -7.94 0.59
C PHE A 216 1.28 -9.00 -0.41
N GLU A 217 0.00 -9.42 -0.33
CA GLU A 217 -0.57 -10.31 -1.35
C GLU A 217 -0.51 -9.68 -2.74
N GLU A 218 -0.92 -8.42 -2.87
CA GLU A 218 -0.87 -7.71 -4.15
C GLU A 218 0.57 -7.42 -4.59
N PHE A 219 1.44 -6.98 -3.67
CA PHE A 219 2.86 -6.72 -3.96
C PHE A 219 3.55 -7.93 -4.61
N ARG A 220 3.34 -9.14 -4.08
CA ARG A 220 3.90 -10.38 -4.64
C ARG A 220 3.36 -10.73 -6.01
N MET A 221 2.13 -10.32 -6.30
CA MET A 221 1.43 -10.64 -7.54
C MET A 221 1.56 -9.54 -8.61
N TYR A 222 2.08 -8.39 -8.23
CA TYR A 222 2.15 -7.23 -9.11
C TYR A 222 3.21 -7.42 -10.19
N HIS A 223 2.76 -7.63 -11.43
CA HIS A 223 3.65 -8.07 -12.50
C HIS A 223 3.35 -7.38 -13.83
N ARG A 224 4.29 -7.55 -14.76
CA ARG A 224 4.20 -7.10 -16.14
C ARG A 224 4.02 -8.28 -17.07
N LYS A 225 3.27 -8.07 -18.10
CA LYS A 225 3.19 -8.93 -19.28
C LYS A 225 3.37 -8.06 -20.52
N ASP A 226 4.23 -8.47 -21.43
CA ASP A 226 4.54 -7.70 -22.64
C ASP A 226 4.90 -6.24 -22.35
N ASN A 227 5.73 -6.01 -21.34
CA ASN A 227 6.15 -4.71 -20.81
C ASN A 227 5.03 -3.81 -20.27
N LYS A 228 3.82 -4.32 -20.09
CA LYS A 228 2.71 -3.59 -19.48
C LYS A 228 2.35 -4.18 -18.13
N VAL A 229 2.03 -3.34 -17.18
CA VAL A 229 1.48 -3.77 -15.89
C VAL A 229 0.16 -4.48 -16.15
N VAL A 230 -0.01 -5.65 -15.53
CA VAL A 230 -1.24 -6.42 -15.63
C VAL A 230 -2.22 -5.91 -14.58
N PRO A 231 -3.40 -5.38 -14.98
CA PRO A 231 -4.38 -4.80 -14.06
C PRO A 231 -5.22 -5.90 -13.39
N ILE A 232 -4.58 -6.75 -12.61
CA ILE A 232 -5.22 -7.84 -11.86
C ILE A 232 -4.66 -7.83 -10.45
N ARG A 233 -5.51 -7.58 -9.45
CA ARG A 233 -5.12 -7.46 -8.05
C ARG A 233 -4.00 -6.44 -7.86
N ASP A 234 -4.23 -5.26 -8.36
CA ASP A 234 -3.31 -4.12 -8.31
C ASP A 234 -3.94 -2.88 -7.66
N ASP A 235 -5.07 -3.05 -7.01
CA ASP A 235 -5.89 -1.97 -6.47
C ASP A 235 -5.15 -1.24 -5.31
N LEU A 236 -4.56 -2.00 -4.37
CA LEU A 236 -3.72 -1.44 -3.30
C LEU A 236 -2.39 -0.90 -3.85
N MET A 237 -1.84 -1.51 -4.90
CA MET A 237 -0.63 -1.02 -5.57
C MET A 237 -0.88 0.31 -6.28
N SER A 238 -2.04 0.45 -6.94
CA SER A 238 -2.49 1.70 -7.56
C SER A 238 -2.69 2.80 -6.52
N ALA A 239 -3.42 2.52 -5.44
CA ALA A 239 -3.60 3.45 -4.32
C ALA A 239 -2.24 3.85 -3.71
N THR A 240 -1.32 2.89 -3.53
CA THR A 240 0.03 3.15 -3.04
C THR A 240 0.78 4.13 -3.94
N ARG A 241 0.73 3.93 -5.25
CA ARG A 241 1.36 4.83 -6.23
C ARG A 241 0.77 6.24 -6.16
N TYR A 242 -0.56 6.37 -6.01
CA TYR A 242 -1.19 7.68 -5.87
C TYR A 242 -0.72 8.41 -4.61
N ALA A 243 -0.68 7.74 -3.47
CA ALA A 243 -0.21 8.34 -2.22
C ALA A 243 1.28 8.71 -2.31
N PHE A 244 2.12 7.79 -2.80
CA PHE A 244 3.56 8.00 -2.90
C PHE A 244 3.92 9.21 -3.78
N GLN A 245 3.28 9.37 -4.92
CA GLN A 245 3.50 10.50 -5.83
C GLN A 245 2.86 11.81 -5.34
N SER A 246 1.99 11.73 -4.34
CA SER A 246 1.24 12.87 -3.81
C SER A 246 1.72 13.33 -2.44
N GLN A 247 2.90 12.92 -1.98
CA GLN A 247 3.46 13.26 -0.66
C GLN A 247 3.45 14.77 -0.36
N ARG A 248 3.52 15.61 -1.39
CA ARG A 248 3.45 17.09 -1.27
C ARG A 248 2.15 17.60 -0.65
N PHE A 249 1.08 16.79 -0.67
CA PHE A 249 -0.22 17.10 -0.10
C PHE A 249 -0.44 16.51 1.28
N ALA A 250 0.54 15.76 1.80
CA ALA A 250 0.44 15.20 3.14
C ALA A 250 0.41 16.30 4.20
N VAL A 251 -0.45 16.12 5.20
CA VAL A 251 -0.69 17.10 6.28
C VAL A 251 -0.35 16.43 7.62
N ALA A 252 0.39 17.15 8.47
CA ALA A 252 0.58 16.75 9.85
C ALA A 252 -0.72 16.97 10.66
N GLY A 253 -0.95 16.13 11.67
CA GLY A 253 -2.02 16.37 12.64
C GLY A 253 -1.83 17.73 13.31
N GLU A 254 -2.93 18.34 13.72
CA GLU A 254 -2.83 19.50 14.60
C GLU A 254 -2.24 19.00 15.93
N ASP A 255 -1.07 19.53 16.29
CA ASP A 255 -0.57 19.39 17.64
C ASP A 255 -1.49 20.20 18.55
N PRO A 256 -2.17 19.59 19.54
CA PRO A 256 -3.04 20.33 20.46
C PRO A 256 -2.32 21.45 21.22
N GLU A 257 -0.97 21.40 21.29
CA GLU A 257 -0.16 22.45 21.88
C GLU A 257 0.03 23.67 20.98
N TRP A 258 -0.05 23.52 19.64
CA TRP A 258 0.08 24.64 18.69
C TRP A 258 -1.21 25.45 18.52
N THR A 259 -2.34 24.92 18.97
CA THR A 259 -3.65 25.61 18.98
C THR A 259 -3.84 26.50 20.21
N LYS A 260 -2.91 26.49 21.17
CA LYS A 260 -2.95 27.47 22.26
C LYS A 260 -2.58 28.83 21.69
N ASP A 261 -3.57 29.73 21.68
CA ASP A 261 -3.40 31.12 21.34
C ASP A 261 -2.10 31.66 21.97
N VAL A 262 -1.16 32.05 21.12
CA VAL A 262 0.04 32.76 21.58
C VAL A 262 -0.48 34.09 22.11
N GLU A 263 -0.66 34.20 23.44
CA GLU A 263 -0.90 35.49 24.09
C GLU A 263 0.32 36.40 23.81
N TYR A 264 0.20 37.23 22.78
CA TYR A 264 1.10 38.33 22.58
C TYR A 264 0.94 39.28 23.75
N ARG A 265 1.79 39.17 24.78
CA ARG A 265 1.92 40.23 25.77
C ARG A 265 2.37 41.46 25.03
N ASN A 266 1.45 42.44 24.90
CA ASN A 266 1.75 43.76 24.45
C ASN A 266 2.77 44.38 25.44
N TYR A 267 4.04 44.30 25.15
CA TYR A 267 5.04 45.16 25.79
C TYR A 267 4.81 46.54 25.18
N GLY A 268 4.03 47.36 25.87
CA GLY A 268 3.85 48.76 25.52
C GLY A 268 5.22 49.42 25.48
N ILE A 269 5.63 49.78 24.27
CA ILE A 269 6.71 50.75 24.08
C ILE A 269 6.06 52.12 24.24
N ILE A 270 6.36 52.79 25.36
CA ILE A 270 6.07 54.22 25.61
C ILE A 270 7.01 55.04 24.75
#